data_4cffe5a6e4016255123a15f2bbf9bdfb
#
_entry.id   4cffe5a6e4016255123a15f2bbf9bdfb
#
_cell.length_a   1.000
_cell.length_b   1.000
_cell.length_c   1.000
_cell.angle_alpha   90.00
_cell.angle_beta   90.00
_cell.angle_gamma   90.00
#
_symmetry.space_group_name_H-M   'P 1'
#
loop_
_entity.id
_entity.type
_entity.pdbx_description
1 polymer ?
#
loop_
_entity_poly.entity_id
_entity_poly.type
_entity_poly.pdbx_seq_one_letter_code
_entity_poly.pdbx_strand_id
1 'polypeptide(L)'
;MRCERCQNTDPKYFYNDKGTYYCRRCIAFGRLDVGIVPKAYTYVPKRHRCNYDLEFQLTDQQLKASKEIVAHLAAGYDVLVYAACGAGKTELTMEPLKQALNAGKKVGIAISRRQVVLEIAQRMQRAFKTLKVVPVCQGFTEITEGDLIVCTMHQLYRYHQAFDLLVMDEVDAFPYKGNELLAAVARNSCKGRILYLTATPDSAMLKEVSEGRLKMVELFQRPHGHPLVLPLIKQLPVPLQLVSLLMIMRQQKKPMLIFVPTIDLAQRYGLLF
;
A
#
# COMPACT_ATOMS: atom_id res chain seq x y z
N MET A 1 -1.92 -22.99 -20.30
CA MET A 1 -3.04 -22.41 -19.52
C MET A 1 -2.58 -21.15 -18.83
N ARG A 2 -3.46 -20.18 -18.64
CA ARG A 2 -3.18 -18.93 -17.91
C ARG A 2 -4.39 -18.59 -17.05
N CYS A 3 -4.15 -18.14 -15.83
CA CYS A 3 -5.22 -17.67 -14.94
C CYS A 3 -5.46 -16.16 -15.15
N GLU A 4 -6.67 -15.76 -15.51
CA GLU A 4 -6.99 -14.36 -15.80
C GLU A 4 -6.96 -13.44 -14.56
N ARG A 5 -7.08 -14.01 -13.34
CA ARG A 5 -6.98 -13.22 -12.10
C ARG A 5 -5.53 -12.98 -11.66
N CYS A 6 -4.69 -14.01 -11.61
CA CYS A 6 -3.36 -13.91 -11.02
C CYS A 6 -2.22 -14.07 -12.03
N GLN A 7 -2.56 -14.18 -13.31
CA GLN A 7 -1.62 -14.34 -14.44
C GLN A 7 -0.68 -15.56 -14.33
N ASN A 8 -1.01 -16.50 -13.43
CA ASN A 8 -0.23 -17.73 -13.28
C ASN A 8 -0.27 -18.57 -14.56
N THR A 9 0.88 -19.09 -14.97
CA THR A 9 1.04 -20.00 -16.11
C THR A 9 1.65 -21.35 -15.71
N ASP A 10 2.11 -21.50 -14.44
CA ASP A 10 2.72 -22.71 -13.94
C ASP A 10 1.69 -23.85 -13.84
N PRO A 11 1.86 -24.96 -14.58
CA PRO A 11 0.90 -26.07 -14.64
C PRO A 11 0.57 -26.70 -13.28
N LYS A 12 1.50 -26.69 -12.31
CA LYS A 12 1.30 -27.29 -10.98
C LYS A 12 0.17 -26.65 -10.18
N TYR A 13 -0.21 -25.42 -10.52
CA TYR A 13 -1.30 -24.72 -9.86
C TYR A 13 -2.65 -24.87 -10.54
N PHE A 14 -2.74 -25.60 -11.65
CA PHE A 14 -4.02 -25.87 -12.30
C PHE A 14 -4.53 -27.25 -11.93
N TYR A 15 -5.77 -27.31 -11.49
CA TYR A 15 -6.44 -28.54 -11.13
C TYR A 15 -7.61 -28.79 -12.07
N ASN A 16 -7.74 -30.04 -12.54
CA ASN A 16 -8.87 -30.47 -13.36
C ASN A 16 -9.98 -31.01 -12.46
N ASP A 17 -11.13 -30.37 -12.52
CA ASP A 17 -12.33 -30.80 -11.83
C ASP A 17 -13.41 -31.14 -12.88
N LYS A 18 -13.59 -32.44 -13.13
CA LYS A 18 -14.58 -32.95 -14.09
C LYS A 18 -14.51 -32.31 -15.49
N GLY A 19 -13.29 -32.12 -15.99
CA GLY A 19 -13.05 -31.55 -17.33
C GLY A 19 -12.86 -30.02 -17.33
N THR A 20 -13.07 -29.34 -16.21
CA THR A 20 -12.86 -27.89 -16.09
C THR A 20 -11.61 -27.63 -15.26
N TYR A 21 -10.70 -26.83 -15.80
CA TYR A 21 -9.49 -26.43 -15.08
C TYR A 21 -9.70 -25.15 -14.30
N TYR A 22 -9.20 -25.09 -13.05
CA TYR A 22 -9.19 -23.86 -12.26
C TYR A 22 -7.82 -23.63 -11.60
N CYS A 23 -7.52 -22.37 -11.25
CA CYS A 23 -6.25 -21.97 -10.65
C CYS A 23 -6.29 -22.09 -9.13
N ARG A 24 -5.41 -22.95 -8.56
CA ARG A 24 -5.24 -23.12 -7.11
C ARG A 24 -4.36 -22.03 -6.48
N ARG A 25 -3.51 -21.35 -7.26
CA ARG A 25 -2.63 -20.27 -6.73
C ARG A 25 -3.42 -19.12 -6.12
N CYS A 26 -4.59 -18.80 -6.70
CA CYS A 26 -5.44 -17.72 -6.22
C CYS A 26 -6.78 -18.20 -5.62
N ILE A 27 -6.86 -19.46 -5.20
CA ILE A 27 -8.09 -20.06 -4.69
C ILE A 27 -8.62 -19.39 -3.42
N ALA A 28 -7.75 -18.77 -2.62
CA ALA A 28 -8.12 -17.99 -1.46
C ALA A 28 -9.05 -16.81 -1.78
N PHE A 29 -9.09 -16.38 -3.05
CA PHE A 29 -10.01 -15.34 -3.55
C PHE A 29 -11.25 -15.92 -4.24
N GLY A 30 -11.55 -17.19 -4.00
CA GLY A 30 -12.61 -17.95 -4.64
C GLY A 30 -12.12 -18.66 -5.91
N ARG A 31 -12.86 -19.72 -6.33
CA ARG A 31 -12.57 -20.46 -7.56
C ARG A 31 -12.70 -19.53 -8.78
N LEU A 32 -11.77 -19.67 -9.71
CA LEU A 32 -11.84 -19.08 -11.05
C LEU A 32 -11.38 -20.11 -12.05
N ASP A 33 -12.29 -20.49 -12.96
CA ASP A 33 -11.99 -21.46 -14.01
C ASP A 33 -11.14 -20.81 -15.11
N VAL A 34 -10.29 -21.62 -15.72
CA VAL A 34 -9.38 -21.18 -16.80
C VAL A 34 -10.20 -20.72 -17.99
N GLY A 35 -9.83 -19.60 -18.58
CA GLY A 35 -10.56 -18.97 -19.69
C GLY A 35 -11.72 -18.08 -19.26
N ILE A 36 -12.06 -18.09 -17.97
CA ILE A 36 -13.07 -17.14 -17.43
C ILE A 36 -12.38 -15.87 -16.98
N VAL A 37 -12.73 -14.77 -17.65
CA VAL A 37 -12.30 -13.43 -17.23
C VAL A 37 -13.17 -12.97 -16.06
N PRO A 38 -12.58 -12.50 -14.93
CA PRO A 38 -13.36 -11.91 -13.85
C PRO A 38 -14.22 -10.76 -14.38
N LYS A 39 -15.48 -10.70 -13.93
CA LYS A 39 -16.37 -9.60 -14.32
C LYS A 39 -15.73 -8.25 -13.92
N ALA A 40 -15.68 -7.32 -14.86
CA ALA A 40 -15.22 -5.98 -14.55
C ALA A 40 -16.14 -5.32 -13.54
N TYR A 41 -15.55 -4.60 -12.60
CA TYR A 41 -16.30 -3.81 -11.63
C TYR A 41 -16.98 -2.65 -12.37
N THR A 42 -18.30 -2.59 -12.28
CA THR A 42 -19.11 -1.54 -12.90
C THR A 42 -19.40 -0.43 -11.89
N TYR A 43 -19.18 0.80 -12.28
CA TYR A 43 -19.58 1.97 -11.52
C TYR A 43 -20.07 3.07 -12.46
N VAL A 44 -20.88 3.97 -11.95
CA VAL A 44 -21.30 5.17 -12.70
C VAL A 44 -20.25 6.27 -12.48
N PRO A 45 -19.54 6.75 -13.53
CA PRO A 45 -18.59 7.84 -13.39
C PRO A 45 -19.28 9.09 -12.85
N LYS A 46 -18.76 9.63 -11.76
CA LYS A 46 -19.29 10.84 -11.13
C LYS A 46 -18.19 11.86 -11.01
N ARG A 47 -18.36 13.00 -11.69
CA ARG A 47 -17.46 14.14 -11.51
C ARG A 47 -17.75 14.82 -10.19
N HIS A 48 -16.74 14.94 -9.37
CA HIS A 48 -16.81 15.65 -8.12
C HIS A 48 -16.36 17.10 -8.29
N ARG A 49 -16.75 17.96 -7.35
CA ARG A 49 -16.17 19.30 -7.16
C ARG A 49 -15.59 19.33 -5.76
N CYS A 50 -14.78 18.31 -5.46
CA CYS A 50 -14.19 18.18 -4.14
C CYS A 50 -12.92 19.00 -4.02
N ASN A 51 -12.67 19.46 -2.83
CA ASN A 51 -11.38 19.95 -2.35
C ASN A 51 -11.01 19.16 -1.09
N TYR A 52 -9.77 19.29 -0.63
CA TYR A 52 -9.30 18.64 0.58
C TYR A 52 -8.78 19.69 1.57
N ASP A 53 -8.97 19.36 2.85
CA ASP A 53 -8.43 20.13 3.97
C ASP A 53 -7.33 19.31 4.65
N LEU A 54 -6.18 19.91 4.87
CA LEU A 54 -5.07 19.31 5.61
C LEU A 54 -4.95 19.95 6.98
N GLU A 55 -4.58 19.15 7.98
CA GLU A 55 -4.30 19.66 9.34
C GLU A 55 -3.05 20.58 9.35
N PHE A 56 -2.11 20.35 8.43
CA PHE A 56 -0.88 21.12 8.28
C PHE A 56 -0.66 21.50 6.82
N GLN A 57 -0.07 22.66 6.59
CA GLN A 57 0.32 23.08 5.26
C GLN A 57 1.47 22.21 4.75
N LEU A 58 1.43 21.91 3.45
CA LEU A 58 2.55 21.23 2.80
C LEU A 58 3.76 22.13 2.73
N THR A 59 4.94 21.58 2.95
CA THR A 59 6.20 22.27 2.68
C THR A 59 6.40 22.49 1.19
N ASP A 60 7.27 23.42 0.80
CA ASP A 60 7.56 23.71 -0.61
C ASP A 60 8.03 22.45 -1.36
N GLN A 61 8.81 21.60 -0.70
CA GLN A 61 9.29 20.35 -1.28
C GLN A 61 8.14 19.35 -1.48
N GLN A 62 7.22 19.23 -0.52
CA GLN A 62 6.02 18.41 -0.68
C GLN A 62 5.12 18.94 -1.79
N LEU A 63 4.94 20.25 -1.90
CA LEU A 63 4.17 20.89 -2.97
C LEU A 63 4.80 20.62 -4.35
N LYS A 64 6.13 20.73 -4.46
CA LYS A 64 6.87 20.40 -5.68
C LYS A 64 6.69 18.93 -6.06
N ALA A 65 6.91 18.02 -5.12
CA ALA A 65 6.75 16.58 -5.34
C ALA A 65 5.31 16.23 -5.75
N SER A 66 4.30 16.80 -5.10
CA SER A 66 2.88 16.58 -5.44
C SER A 66 2.55 17.05 -6.86
N LYS A 67 3.07 18.22 -7.28
CA LYS A 67 2.90 18.71 -8.67
C LYS A 67 3.57 17.80 -9.69
N GLU A 68 4.76 17.29 -9.38
CA GLU A 68 5.51 16.37 -10.24
C GLU A 68 4.78 15.02 -10.40
N ILE A 69 4.21 14.47 -9.32
CA ILE A 69 3.36 13.29 -9.36
C ILE A 69 2.19 13.50 -10.32
N VAL A 70 1.47 14.63 -10.17
CA VAL A 70 0.33 14.98 -11.02
C VAL A 70 0.75 15.06 -12.49
N ALA A 71 1.87 15.71 -12.79
CA ALA A 71 2.37 15.86 -14.16
C ALA A 71 2.69 14.51 -14.80
N HIS A 72 3.35 13.61 -14.08
CA HIS A 72 3.67 12.27 -14.58
C HIS A 72 2.42 11.41 -14.80
N LEU A 73 1.46 11.43 -13.86
CA LEU A 73 0.19 10.72 -14.01
C LEU A 73 -0.62 11.24 -15.21
N ALA A 74 -0.65 12.57 -15.41
CA ALA A 74 -1.31 13.20 -16.56
C ALA A 74 -0.63 12.84 -17.88
N ALA A 75 0.69 12.70 -17.89
CA ALA A 75 1.47 12.25 -19.05
C ALA A 75 1.31 10.73 -19.33
N GLY A 76 0.55 10.02 -18.50
CA GLY A 76 0.25 8.60 -18.71
C GLY A 76 1.30 7.64 -18.18
N TYR A 77 2.08 8.02 -17.19
CA TYR A 77 3.04 7.14 -16.51
C TYR A 77 2.52 6.67 -15.16
N ASP A 78 2.89 5.46 -14.78
CA ASP A 78 2.86 5.04 -13.37
C ASP A 78 3.98 5.77 -12.62
N VAL A 79 3.76 6.04 -11.32
CA VAL A 79 4.69 6.86 -10.53
C VAL A 79 5.11 6.11 -9.27
N LEU A 80 6.40 6.16 -8.97
CA LEU A 80 6.99 5.68 -7.73
C LEU A 80 7.39 6.89 -6.88
N VAL A 81 6.79 7.03 -5.71
CA VAL A 81 7.22 7.98 -4.68
C VAL A 81 8.18 7.28 -3.75
N TYR A 82 9.46 7.59 -3.90
CA TYR A 82 10.52 7.15 -3.00
C TYR A 82 10.71 8.21 -1.91
N ALA A 83 10.15 7.97 -0.75
CA ALA A 83 10.13 8.98 0.30
C ALA A 83 10.45 8.38 1.67
N ALA A 84 11.20 9.14 2.47
CA ALA A 84 11.56 8.75 3.83
C ALA A 84 10.32 8.48 4.70
N CYS A 85 10.48 7.66 5.75
CA CYS A 85 9.44 7.49 6.76
C CYS A 85 9.15 8.84 7.44
N GLY A 86 7.86 9.20 7.52
CA GLY A 86 7.44 10.50 8.10
C GLY A 86 7.63 11.70 7.18
N ALA A 87 7.96 11.52 5.89
CA ALA A 87 8.04 12.62 4.93
C ALA A 87 6.66 13.14 4.47
N GLY A 88 5.56 12.50 4.87
CA GLY A 88 4.20 12.90 4.50
C GLY A 88 3.75 12.29 3.18
N LYS A 89 4.06 11.01 2.94
CA LYS A 89 3.64 10.29 1.72
C LYS A 89 2.13 10.37 1.45
N THR A 90 1.33 10.26 2.50
CA THR A 90 -0.14 10.33 2.39
C THR A 90 -0.59 11.71 1.91
N GLU A 91 0.02 12.79 2.40
CA GLU A 91 -0.29 14.16 2.01
C GLU A 91 0.02 14.43 0.53
N LEU A 92 1.09 13.81 0.00
CA LEU A 92 1.44 13.93 -1.42
C LEU A 92 0.36 13.36 -2.35
N THR A 93 -0.48 12.44 -1.85
CA THR A 93 -1.54 11.82 -2.66
C THR A 93 -2.78 12.68 -2.79
N MET A 94 -2.97 13.70 -1.95
CA MET A 94 -4.22 14.48 -1.89
C MET A 94 -4.55 15.18 -3.22
N GLU A 95 -3.57 15.87 -3.82
CA GLU A 95 -3.79 16.57 -5.09
C GLU A 95 -4.03 15.62 -6.27
N PRO A 96 -3.25 14.54 -6.47
CA PRO A 96 -3.56 13.51 -7.45
C PRO A 96 -4.96 12.91 -7.29
N LEU A 97 -5.37 12.59 -6.05
CA LEU A 97 -6.70 12.05 -5.74
C LEU A 97 -7.80 13.07 -6.11
N LYS A 98 -7.66 14.32 -5.68
CA LYS A 98 -8.61 15.40 -6.01
C LYS A 98 -8.80 15.56 -7.50
N GLN A 99 -7.70 15.62 -8.27
CA GLN A 99 -7.77 15.80 -9.70
C GLN A 99 -8.45 14.61 -10.40
N ALA A 100 -8.13 13.39 -9.99
CA ALA A 100 -8.76 12.19 -10.54
C ALA A 100 -10.28 12.16 -10.25
N LEU A 101 -10.68 12.43 -9.00
CA LEU A 101 -12.07 12.46 -8.58
C LEU A 101 -12.87 13.56 -9.29
N ASN A 102 -12.31 14.75 -9.43
CA ASN A 102 -12.94 15.87 -10.16
C ASN A 102 -13.04 15.59 -11.67
N ALA A 103 -12.16 14.75 -12.21
CA ALA A 103 -12.25 14.27 -13.58
C ALA A 103 -13.26 13.10 -13.76
N GLY A 104 -13.93 12.67 -12.70
CA GLY A 104 -14.90 11.55 -12.73
C GLY A 104 -14.26 10.17 -12.75
N LYS A 105 -13.00 10.07 -12.37
CA LYS A 105 -12.24 8.81 -12.33
C LYS A 105 -12.51 8.05 -11.05
N LYS A 106 -12.53 6.71 -11.13
CA LYS A 106 -12.60 5.84 -9.96
C LYS A 106 -11.24 5.72 -9.30
N VAL A 107 -11.21 5.97 -7.99
CA VAL A 107 -9.96 6.05 -7.24
C VAL A 107 -9.94 5.06 -6.09
N GLY A 108 -8.80 4.40 -5.88
CA GLY A 108 -8.56 3.49 -4.77
C GLY A 108 -7.23 3.75 -4.08
N ILE A 109 -7.18 3.41 -2.79
CA ILE A 109 -5.95 3.35 -2.00
C ILE A 109 -5.85 1.93 -1.44
N ALA A 110 -4.77 1.22 -1.74
CA ALA A 110 -4.49 -0.12 -1.25
C ALA A 110 -3.32 -0.10 -0.27
N ILE A 111 -3.51 -0.73 0.87
CA ILE A 111 -2.56 -0.73 1.99
C ILE A 111 -2.38 -2.15 2.50
N SER A 112 -1.22 -2.47 3.08
CA SER A 112 -0.92 -3.83 3.54
C SER A 112 -1.71 -4.23 4.79
N ARG A 113 -1.94 -3.33 5.74
CA ARG A 113 -2.45 -3.63 7.09
C ARG A 113 -3.86 -3.10 7.31
N ARG A 114 -4.74 -3.97 7.87
CA ARG A 114 -6.14 -3.63 8.19
C ARG A 114 -6.28 -2.38 9.07
N GLN A 115 -5.49 -2.27 10.12
CA GLN A 115 -5.56 -1.12 11.04
C GLN A 115 -5.26 0.19 10.32
N VAL A 116 -4.24 0.18 9.46
CA VAL A 116 -3.86 1.36 8.67
C VAL A 116 -4.94 1.73 7.65
N VAL A 117 -5.63 0.73 7.06
CA VAL A 117 -6.80 0.99 6.18
C VAL A 117 -7.87 1.80 6.90
N LEU A 118 -8.22 1.42 8.13
CA LEU A 118 -9.25 2.13 8.91
C LEU A 118 -8.80 3.55 9.27
N GLU A 119 -7.56 3.71 9.67
CA GLU A 119 -6.97 5.02 10.00
C GLU A 119 -6.94 5.95 8.77
N ILE A 120 -6.42 5.45 7.65
CA ILE A 120 -6.35 6.23 6.40
C ILE A 120 -7.74 6.55 5.86
N ALA A 121 -8.70 5.63 5.95
CA ALA A 121 -10.08 5.90 5.54
C ALA A 121 -10.70 7.04 6.35
N GLN A 122 -10.52 7.05 7.66
CA GLN A 122 -10.97 8.14 8.53
C GLN A 122 -10.26 9.46 8.18
N ARG A 123 -8.96 9.42 7.93
CA ARG A 123 -8.17 10.59 7.53
C ARG A 123 -8.64 11.15 6.19
N MET A 124 -8.87 10.28 5.20
CA MET A 124 -9.42 10.68 3.89
C MET A 124 -10.83 11.25 4.02
N GLN A 125 -11.69 10.68 4.87
CA GLN A 125 -13.03 11.20 5.10
C GLN A 125 -13.01 12.60 5.75
N ARG A 126 -12.05 12.85 6.66
CA ARG A 126 -11.86 14.18 7.24
C ARG A 126 -11.34 15.20 6.23
N ALA A 127 -10.37 14.78 5.40
CA ALA A 127 -9.81 15.64 4.36
C ALA A 127 -10.82 15.93 3.24
N PHE A 128 -11.55 14.94 2.75
CA PHE A 128 -12.52 15.05 1.68
C PHE A 128 -13.96 14.97 2.22
N LYS A 129 -14.44 16.02 2.85
CA LYS A 129 -15.71 16.05 3.58
C LYS A 129 -16.95 15.70 2.74
N THR A 130 -16.89 15.97 1.43
CA THR A 130 -18.03 15.79 0.51
C THR A 130 -18.07 14.41 -0.15
N LEU A 131 -17.03 13.59 0.04
CA LEU A 131 -16.92 12.28 -0.57
C LEU A 131 -17.41 11.18 0.36
N LYS A 132 -17.95 10.10 -0.22
CA LYS A 132 -18.16 8.85 0.48
C LYS A 132 -16.88 8.02 0.43
N VAL A 133 -16.11 8.02 1.52
CA VAL A 133 -14.90 7.19 1.68
C VAL A 133 -15.28 5.85 2.32
N VAL A 134 -14.93 4.74 1.67
CA VAL A 134 -15.31 3.41 2.13
C VAL A 134 -14.07 2.57 2.44
N PRO A 135 -13.89 2.13 3.71
CA PRO A 135 -12.88 1.14 4.05
C PRO A 135 -13.33 -0.26 3.63
N VAL A 136 -12.45 -1.04 2.98
CA VAL A 136 -12.73 -2.43 2.59
C VAL A 136 -11.60 -3.33 3.08
N CYS A 137 -11.85 -4.02 4.18
CA CYS A 137 -10.91 -4.94 4.82
C CYS A 137 -11.68 -5.99 5.62
N GLN A 138 -11.00 -6.95 6.24
CA GLN A 138 -11.65 -7.97 7.06
C GLN A 138 -12.57 -7.32 8.12
N GLY A 139 -13.84 -7.75 8.16
CA GLY A 139 -14.89 -7.19 9.02
C GLY A 139 -15.55 -5.93 8.46
N PHE A 140 -15.13 -5.43 7.29
CA PHE A 140 -15.70 -4.27 6.59
C PHE A 140 -15.80 -4.60 5.10
N THR A 141 -16.67 -5.54 4.75
CA THR A 141 -16.86 -6.03 3.37
C THR A 141 -18.30 -5.99 2.90
N GLU A 142 -19.22 -5.49 3.71
CA GLU A 142 -20.64 -5.35 3.36
C GLU A 142 -20.84 -4.18 2.39
N ILE A 143 -20.19 -3.05 2.66
CA ILE A 143 -20.22 -1.88 1.79
C ILE A 143 -18.90 -1.81 1.05
N THR A 144 -18.93 -1.99 -0.27
CA THR A 144 -17.73 -1.98 -1.14
C THR A 144 -17.78 -0.88 -2.19
N GLU A 145 -18.82 -0.03 -2.16
CA GLU A 145 -19.05 1.05 -3.11
C GLU A 145 -19.01 2.42 -2.45
N GLY A 146 -18.21 3.31 -3.01
CA GLY A 146 -18.05 4.69 -2.55
C GLY A 146 -17.32 5.53 -3.60
N ASP A 147 -17.14 6.79 -3.33
CA ASP A 147 -16.40 7.70 -4.22
C ASP A 147 -14.88 7.40 -4.15
N LEU A 148 -14.36 7.16 -2.96
CA LEU A 148 -12.98 6.75 -2.70
C LEU A 148 -12.98 5.43 -1.91
N ILE A 149 -12.29 4.42 -2.42
CA ILE A 149 -12.13 3.13 -1.76
C ILE A 149 -10.76 3.08 -1.09
N VAL A 150 -10.73 2.73 0.20
CA VAL A 150 -9.48 2.47 0.93
C VAL A 150 -9.51 1.00 1.36
N CYS A 151 -8.63 0.17 0.82
CA CYS A 151 -8.75 -1.28 1.04
C CYS A 151 -7.41 -1.94 1.39
N THR A 152 -7.48 -3.16 1.93
CA THR A 152 -6.27 -3.98 1.97
C THR A 152 -5.93 -4.51 0.58
N MET A 153 -4.65 -4.73 0.30
CA MET A 153 -4.18 -5.24 -0.98
C MET A 153 -4.86 -6.55 -1.37
N HIS A 154 -5.21 -7.40 -0.39
CA HIS A 154 -5.97 -8.62 -0.64
C HIS A 154 -7.37 -8.36 -1.18
N GLN A 155 -8.02 -7.26 -0.80
CA GLN A 155 -9.39 -6.94 -1.24
C GLN A 155 -9.46 -6.41 -2.68
N LEU A 156 -8.32 -6.09 -3.31
CA LEU A 156 -8.24 -5.64 -4.70
C LEU A 156 -8.83 -6.65 -5.69
N TYR A 157 -8.88 -7.95 -5.34
CA TYR A 157 -9.50 -8.97 -6.21
C TYR A 157 -10.98 -8.70 -6.53
N ARG A 158 -11.67 -7.91 -5.70
CA ARG A 158 -13.07 -7.51 -5.89
C ARG A 158 -13.26 -6.46 -6.97
N TYR A 159 -12.19 -5.75 -7.31
CA TYR A 159 -12.19 -4.53 -8.12
C TYR A 159 -11.52 -4.74 -9.49
N HIS A 160 -11.88 -5.84 -10.18
CA HIS A 160 -11.30 -6.09 -11.50
C HIS A 160 -11.57 -4.95 -12.47
N GLN A 161 -10.50 -4.35 -13.05
CA GLN A 161 -10.56 -3.21 -13.98
C GLN A 161 -11.37 -2.01 -13.46
N ALA A 162 -11.38 -1.79 -12.14
CA ALA A 162 -12.18 -0.73 -11.51
C ALA A 162 -11.49 0.63 -11.53
N PHE A 163 -10.24 0.67 -11.08
CA PHE A 163 -9.58 1.94 -10.75
C PHE A 163 -8.95 2.59 -11.97
N ASP A 164 -9.21 3.89 -12.13
CA ASP A 164 -8.51 4.76 -13.08
C ASP A 164 -7.23 5.34 -12.43
N LEU A 165 -7.22 5.46 -11.09
CA LEU A 165 -6.04 5.74 -10.28
C LEU A 165 -6.04 4.85 -9.06
N LEU A 166 -4.99 4.06 -8.87
CA LEU A 166 -4.77 3.23 -7.70
C LEU A 166 -3.51 3.70 -6.98
N VAL A 167 -3.66 4.15 -5.72
CA VAL A 167 -2.53 4.42 -4.83
C VAL A 167 -2.20 3.14 -4.07
N MET A 168 -0.95 2.70 -4.11
CA MET A 168 -0.48 1.53 -3.37
C MET A 168 0.54 1.98 -2.33
N ASP A 169 0.18 1.93 -1.06
CA ASP A 169 1.03 2.35 0.04
C ASP A 169 1.75 1.17 0.70
N GLU A 170 2.96 1.40 1.18
CA GLU A 170 3.83 0.40 1.81
C GLU A 170 4.05 -0.85 0.93
N VAL A 171 4.35 -0.66 -0.35
CA VAL A 171 4.59 -1.80 -1.27
C VAL A 171 5.84 -2.62 -0.93
N ASP A 172 6.70 -2.11 -0.08
CA ASP A 172 7.86 -2.79 0.49
C ASP A 172 7.54 -3.62 1.74
N ALA A 173 6.30 -3.58 2.24
CA ALA A 173 5.87 -4.33 3.41
C ALA A 173 5.24 -5.68 3.06
N PHE A 174 5.31 -6.63 4.02
CA PHE A 174 4.50 -7.84 3.96
C PHE A 174 2.99 -7.47 4.03
N PRO A 175 2.12 -8.12 3.26
CA PRO A 175 2.32 -9.32 2.42
C PRO A 175 2.62 -9.03 0.94
N TYR A 176 2.77 -7.78 0.51
CA TYR A 176 2.91 -7.43 -0.90
C TYR A 176 4.32 -7.68 -1.43
N LYS A 177 5.35 -7.34 -0.67
CA LYS A 177 6.76 -7.49 -1.09
C LYS A 177 7.07 -8.93 -1.51
N GLY A 178 7.54 -9.11 -2.75
CA GLY A 178 7.86 -10.41 -3.31
C GLY A 178 6.66 -11.32 -3.61
N ASN A 179 5.43 -10.81 -3.50
CA ASN A 179 4.20 -11.56 -3.74
C ASN A 179 3.65 -11.27 -5.13
N GLU A 180 4.07 -12.08 -6.11
CA GLU A 180 3.61 -11.95 -7.51
C GLU A 180 2.09 -12.08 -7.67
N LEU A 181 1.42 -12.87 -6.80
CA LEU A 181 -0.02 -13.01 -6.82
C LEU A 181 -0.70 -11.68 -6.50
N LEU A 182 -0.28 -11.01 -5.43
CA LEU A 182 -0.85 -9.71 -5.05
C LEU A 182 -0.49 -8.62 -6.07
N ALA A 183 0.73 -8.66 -6.63
CA ALA A 183 1.12 -7.74 -7.69
C ALA A 183 0.24 -7.89 -8.95
N ALA A 184 -0.05 -9.13 -9.37
CA ALA A 184 -0.94 -9.39 -10.49
C ALA A 184 -2.39 -8.94 -10.19
N VAL A 185 -2.90 -9.21 -8.99
CA VAL A 185 -4.24 -8.78 -8.57
C VAL A 185 -4.33 -7.24 -8.56
N ALA A 186 -3.31 -6.54 -8.06
CA ALA A 186 -3.26 -5.08 -8.06
C ALA A 186 -3.27 -4.51 -9.49
N ARG A 187 -2.43 -5.03 -10.38
CA ARG A 187 -2.43 -4.63 -11.79
C ARG A 187 -3.78 -4.86 -12.46
N ASN A 188 -4.42 -6.01 -12.20
CA ASN A 188 -5.72 -6.34 -12.78
C ASN A 188 -6.89 -5.53 -12.19
N SER A 189 -6.71 -4.92 -11.01
CA SER A 189 -7.72 -4.04 -10.42
C SER A 189 -7.70 -2.62 -11.01
N CYS A 190 -6.56 -2.22 -11.59
CA CYS A 190 -6.36 -0.89 -12.16
C CYS A 190 -6.33 -0.95 -13.69
N LYS A 191 -7.21 -0.19 -14.33
CA LYS A 191 -7.22 0.02 -15.79
C LYS A 191 -6.50 1.31 -16.20
N GLY A 192 -6.21 2.18 -15.23
CA GLY A 192 -5.54 3.47 -15.44
C GLY A 192 -4.10 3.46 -14.95
N ARG A 193 -3.76 4.32 -13.98
CA ARG A 193 -2.40 4.52 -13.49
C ARG A 193 -2.25 4.11 -12.03
N ILE A 194 -1.06 3.62 -11.70
CA ILE A 194 -0.71 3.24 -10.32
C ILE A 194 0.31 4.24 -9.77
N LEU A 195 0.04 4.70 -8.55
CA LEU A 195 0.94 5.51 -7.76
C LEU A 195 1.47 4.65 -6.59
N TYR A 196 2.73 4.26 -6.65
CA TYR A 196 3.40 3.46 -5.63
C TYR A 196 4.06 4.37 -4.60
N LEU A 197 3.86 4.07 -3.31
CA LEU A 197 4.51 4.78 -2.20
C LEU A 197 5.37 3.79 -1.42
N THR A 198 6.64 4.11 -1.24
CA THR A 198 7.58 3.27 -0.48
C THR A 198 8.72 4.09 0.12
N ALA A 199 9.30 3.58 1.22
CA ALA A 199 10.55 4.08 1.77
C ALA A 199 11.76 3.25 1.31
N THR A 200 11.55 2.07 0.72
CA THR A 200 12.60 1.13 0.31
C THR A 200 12.20 0.42 -0.99
N PRO A 201 12.35 1.11 -2.16
CA PRO A 201 12.04 0.51 -3.46
C PRO A 201 12.91 -0.73 -3.69
N ASP A 202 12.32 -1.75 -4.30
CA ASP A 202 13.05 -2.97 -4.66
C ASP A 202 13.80 -2.81 -6.01
N SER A 203 14.66 -3.77 -6.30
CA SER A 203 15.47 -3.77 -7.54
C SER A 203 14.62 -3.82 -8.81
N ALA A 204 13.45 -4.46 -8.76
CA ALA A 204 12.55 -4.56 -9.91
C ALA A 204 11.94 -3.19 -10.23
N MET A 205 11.46 -2.45 -9.22
CA MET A 205 10.96 -1.08 -9.37
C MET A 205 12.04 -0.13 -9.89
N LEU A 206 13.25 -0.20 -9.32
CA LEU A 206 14.38 0.63 -9.78
C LEU A 206 14.77 0.31 -11.22
N LYS A 207 14.68 -0.94 -11.65
CA LYS A 207 14.87 -1.32 -13.04
C LYS A 207 13.80 -0.71 -13.94
N GLU A 208 12.52 -0.75 -13.56
CA GLU A 208 11.43 -0.12 -14.34
C GLU A 208 11.63 1.41 -14.46
N VAL A 209 12.17 2.04 -13.40
CA VAL A 209 12.54 3.46 -13.43
C VAL A 209 13.68 3.71 -14.43
N SER A 210 14.76 2.92 -14.37
CA SER A 210 15.90 3.07 -15.30
C SER A 210 15.52 2.84 -16.77
N GLU A 211 14.51 2.00 -17.03
CA GLU A 211 13.97 1.74 -18.37
C GLU A 211 12.90 2.75 -18.78
N GLY A 212 12.58 3.74 -17.96
CA GLY A 212 11.64 4.82 -18.25
C GLY A 212 10.15 4.43 -18.22
N ARG A 213 9.83 3.19 -17.83
CA ARG A 213 8.44 2.71 -17.71
C ARG A 213 7.73 3.22 -16.44
N LEU A 214 8.49 3.48 -15.39
CA LEU A 214 8.04 4.01 -14.12
C LEU A 214 8.73 5.35 -13.86
N LYS A 215 8.00 6.41 -13.52
CA LYS A 215 8.58 7.70 -13.14
C LYS A 215 8.80 7.75 -11.64
N MET A 216 9.95 8.27 -11.20
CA MET A 216 10.28 8.34 -9.78
C MET A 216 10.26 9.79 -9.29
N VAL A 217 9.61 10.02 -8.15
CA VAL A 217 9.60 11.28 -7.43
C VAL A 217 10.19 11.03 -6.04
N GLU A 218 11.18 11.80 -5.65
CA GLU A 218 11.91 11.61 -4.40
C GLU A 218 11.56 12.68 -3.37
N LEU A 219 11.39 12.26 -2.10
CA LEU A 219 11.17 13.16 -0.99
C LEU A 219 11.82 12.61 0.29
N PHE A 220 13.00 13.08 0.64
CA PHE A 220 13.73 12.62 1.82
C PHE A 220 13.63 13.59 3.00
N GLN A 221 13.24 14.85 2.76
CA GLN A 221 13.08 15.82 3.83
C GLN A 221 11.76 15.59 4.58
N ARG A 222 11.86 15.57 5.91
CA ARG A 222 10.70 15.45 6.81
C ARG A 222 10.17 16.85 7.16
N PRO A 223 8.84 17.04 7.21
CA PRO A 223 8.24 18.38 7.45
C PRO A 223 8.72 19.05 8.74
N HIS A 224 8.96 18.26 9.78
CA HIS A 224 9.40 18.76 11.09
C HIS A 224 10.94 18.97 11.19
N GLY A 225 11.70 18.72 10.12
CA GLY A 225 13.16 18.97 10.07
C GLY A 225 14.02 18.05 10.94
N HIS A 226 13.43 17.19 11.77
CA HIS A 226 14.22 16.27 12.61
C HIS A 226 14.81 15.14 11.79
N PRO A 227 16.11 14.84 11.93
CA PRO A 227 16.74 13.71 11.23
C PRO A 227 16.14 12.38 11.69
N LEU A 228 16.30 11.35 10.86
CA LEU A 228 16.01 9.99 11.30
C LEU A 228 16.93 9.60 12.45
N VAL A 229 16.36 8.94 13.45
CA VAL A 229 17.17 8.36 14.53
C VAL A 229 18.02 7.23 13.94
N LEU A 230 19.32 7.37 14.02
CA LEU A 230 20.25 6.32 13.61
C LEU A 230 20.33 5.25 14.71
N PRO A 231 20.04 3.98 14.39
CA PRO A 231 20.12 2.91 15.36
C PRO A 231 21.57 2.64 15.74
N LEU A 232 21.87 2.48 17.03
CA LEU A 232 23.14 1.97 17.49
C LEU A 232 23.14 0.45 17.37
N ILE A 233 23.93 -0.09 16.43
CA ILE A 233 24.03 -1.53 16.21
C ILE A 233 25.13 -2.09 17.13
N LYS A 234 24.75 -3.05 18.00
CA LYS A 234 25.66 -3.79 18.85
C LYS A 234 25.52 -5.28 18.56
N GLN A 235 26.61 -5.92 18.15
CA GLN A 235 26.68 -7.36 17.99
C GLN A 235 27.20 -7.97 19.28
N LEU A 236 26.34 -8.57 20.07
CA LEU A 236 26.67 -9.16 21.36
C LEU A 236 26.14 -10.60 21.44
N PRO A 237 26.88 -11.53 22.08
CA PRO A 237 26.35 -12.83 22.48
C PRO A 237 25.08 -12.67 23.35
N VAL A 238 24.14 -13.62 23.25
CA VAL A 238 22.83 -13.53 23.91
C VAL A 238 22.89 -13.16 25.41
N PRO A 239 23.79 -13.75 26.24
CA PRO A 239 23.91 -13.36 27.64
C PRO A 239 24.28 -11.88 27.84
N LEU A 240 25.18 -11.36 27.01
CA LEU A 240 25.61 -9.96 27.07
C LEU A 240 24.53 -9.01 26.51
N GLN A 241 23.67 -9.47 25.60
CA GLN A 241 22.51 -8.70 25.16
C GLN A 241 21.56 -8.43 26.33
N LEU A 242 21.25 -9.45 27.15
CA LEU A 242 20.39 -9.31 28.32
C LEU A 242 20.98 -8.34 29.34
N VAL A 243 22.27 -8.48 29.64
CA VAL A 243 22.96 -7.56 30.56
C VAL A 243 22.91 -6.13 30.01
N SER A 244 23.18 -5.93 28.71
CA SER A 244 23.10 -4.62 28.08
C SER A 244 21.69 -4.02 28.16
N LEU A 245 20.65 -4.81 27.94
CA LEU A 245 19.24 -4.37 28.06
C LEU A 245 18.93 -3.95 29.50
N LEU A 246 19.33 -4.75 30.52
CA LEU A 246 19.14 -4.43 31.93
C LEU A 246 19.86 -3.12 32.32
N MET A 247 21.09 -2.91 31.82
CA MET A 247 21.80 -1.65 32.05
C MET A 247 21.08 -0.45 31.45
N ILE A 248 20.60 -0.58 30.20
CA ILE A 248 19.85 0.48 29.53
C ILE A 248 18.55 0.79 30.29
N MET A 249 17.80 -0.24 30.71
CA MET A 249 16.57 -0.08 31.50
C MET A 249 16.82 0.65 32.83
N ARG A 250 17.91 0.33 33.52
CA ARG A 250 18.29 1.00 34.78
C ARG A 250 18.73 2.46 34.59
N GLN A 251 19.34 2.77 33.44
CA GLN A 251 19.82 4.13 33.13
C GLN A 251 18.70 5.04 32.60
N GLN A 252 17.74 4.46 31.85
CA GLN A 252 16.66 5.22 31.26
C GLN A 252 15.42 5.18 32.17
N LYS A 253 15.02 6.36 32.68
CA LYS A 253 13.76 6.53 33.44
C LYS A 253 12.51 6.64 32.54
N LYS A 254 12.55 6.11 31.32
CA LYS A 254 11.47 6.19 30.33
C LYS A 254 10.98 4.79 29.96
N PRO A 255 9.70 4.62 29.56
CA PRO A 255 9.21 3.36 29.02
C PRO A 255 10.06 2.89 27.83
N MET A 256 10.36 1.61 27.77
CA MET A 256 11.17 1.01 26.71
C MET A 256 10.36 -0.07 25.99
N LEU A 257 10.41 -0.05 24.64
CA LEU A 257 9.85 -1.10 23.79
C LEU A 257 10.98 -2.01 23.32
N ILE A 258 10.83 -3.32 23.54
CA ILE A 258 11.79 -4.32 23.09
C ILE A 258 11.12 -5.14 21.99
N PHE A 259 11.69 -5.08 20.78
CA PHE A 259 11.24 -5.90 19.66
C PHE A 259 12.09 -7.15 19.55
N VAL A 260 11.45 -8.29 19.41
CA VAL A 260 12.09 -9.61 19.27
C VAL A 260 11.53 -10.35 18.07
N PRO A 261 12.30 -11.29 17.43
CA PRO A 261 11.90 -11.94 16.19
C PRO A 261 10.69 -12.87 16.30
N THR A 262 10.43 -13.44 17.50
CA THR A 262 9.39 -14.45 17.68
C THR A 262 8.54 -14.19 18.91
N ILE A 263 7.29 -14.69 18.90
CA ILE A 263 6.36 -14.61 20.03
C ILE A 263 6.91 -15.36 21.24
N ASP A 264 7.50 -16.54 21.04
CA ASP A 264 8.12 -17.34 22.12
C ASP A 264 9.23 -16.54 22.84
N LEU A 265 10.07 -15.85 22.08
CA LEU A 265 11.11 -15.01 22.65
C LEU A 265 10.51 -13.80 23.39
N ALA A 266 9.44 -13.21 22.88
CA ALA A 266 8.73 -12.13 23.57
C ALA A 266 8.17 -12.58 24.92
N GLN A 267 7.57 -13.77 24.99
CA GLN A 267 7.07 -14.35 26.23
C GLN A 267 8.20 -14.62 27.24
N ARG A 268 9.32 -15.18 26.78
CA ARG A 268 10.50 -15.41 27.65
C ARG A 268 11.08 -14.11 28.20
N TYR A 269 11.17 -13.07 27.37
CA TYR A 269 11.64 -11.75 27.85
C TYR A 269 10.63 -11.12 28.80
N GLY A 270 9.32 -11.26 28.58
CA GLY A 270 8.29 -10.76 29.49
C GLY A 270 8.27 -11.43 30.86
N LEU A 271 8.88 -12.63 31.01
CA LEU A 271 9.08 -13.29 32.29
C LEU A 271 10.38 -12.83 32.99
N LEU A 272 11.31 -12.22 32.29
CA LEU A 272 12.61 -11.76 32.81
C LEU A 272 12.59 -10.30 33.25
N PHE A 273 11.66 -9.51 32.73
CA PHE A 273 11.50 -8.06 32.96
C PHE A 273 10.13 -7.72 33.54
#